data_d41a05b256cd9e0438652428ff9ee676
#
_entry.id   d41a05b256cd9e0438652428ff9ee676
#
_cell.length_a   1.000
_cell.length_b   1.000
_cell.length_c   1.000
_cell.angle_alpha   90.00
_cell.angle_beta   90.00
_cell.angle_gamma   90.00
#
_symmetry.space_group_name_H-M   'P 1'
#
loop_
_entity.id
_entity.type
_entity.pdbx_description
1 polymer ?
#
loop_
_entity_poly.entity_id
_entity_poly.type
_entity_poly.pdbx_seq_one_letter_code
_entity_poly.pdbx_strand_id
1 'polypeptide(L)'
;MVSGHLQVKKGYYYVVLSYYDNRNKRHVKYVSTGLPERGNKRKAQSELIRIRNEFEPPQEVGELASDMPFADYLLQWLDIVKVRVKATTFSSYEAMIKSTIEPYFRKKGYTLQGLEARHIQQFYSEKLRTVKPNSVIHYHAVIHQALKYAMKTDLVTQNVAMKVDRPKKNDYQPVFLDAEELQHLFEVVKGTRLELPVLVAAFYGLRRGEVCGLRWDAIDFERGTITIKHTVTSLQVEGKTKMYAQDSAKTKSSMRTLPLVGSLP
;
A
#
# COMPACT_ATOMS: atom_id res chain seq x y z
N MET A 1 1.89 37.22 -9.83
CA MET A 1 2.49 38.53 -9.43
C MET A 1 3.01 38.39 -8.00
N VAL A 2 4.27 38.72 -7.74
CA VAL A 2 4.88 38.67 -6.41
C VAL A 2 4.81 40.07 -5.80
N SER A 3 4.18 40.20 -4.64
CA SER A 3 4.20 41.41 -3.83
C SER A 3 5.12 41.23 -2.63
N GLY A 4 5.70 42.35 -2.12
CA GLY A 4 6.61 42.28 -0.98
C GLY A 4 6.55 43.54 -0.14
N HIS A 5 6.77 43.38 1.17
CA HIS A 5 6.92 44.50 2.11
C HIS A 5 7.96 44.18 3.17
N LEU A 6 8.43 45.22 3.85
CA LEU A 6 9.33 45.08 4.98
C LEU A 6 8.55 44.87 6.28
N GLN A 7 9.04 43.98 7.11
CA GLN A 7 8.54 43.78 8.47
C GLN A 7 9.75 43.72 9.42
N VAL A 8 9.60 44.38 10.57
CA VAL A 8 10.60 44.26 11.65
C VAL A 8 10.19 43.16 12.60
N LYS A 9 11.15 42.25 12.86
CA LYS A 9 10.97 41.17 13.81
C LYS A 9 12.26 40.99 14.62
N LYS A 10 12.14 41.00 15.93
CA LYS A 10 13.29 40.91 16.88
C LYS A 10 14.38 41.91 16.59
N GLY A 11 14.04 43.15 16.18
CA GLY A 11 15.01 44.23 15.93
C GLY A 11 15.73 44.15 14.57
N TYR A 12 15.31 43.29 13.66
CA TYR A 12 15.87 43.13 12.30
C TYR A 12 14.80 43.28 11.24
N TYR A 13 15.22 43.77 10.06
CA TYR A 13 14.35 43.80 8.89
C TYR A 13 14.22 42.43 8.24
N TYR A 14 12.97 42.06 7.90
CA TYR A 14 12.62 40.91 7.09
C TYR A 14 11.86 41.39 5.85
N VAL A 15 12.15 40.76 4.73
CA VAL A 15 11.35 40.86 3.50
C VAL A 15 10.26 39.81 3.58
N VAL A 16 9.02 40.24 3.52
CA VAL A 16 7.85 39.36 3.47
C VAL A 16 7.35 39.36 2.05
N LEU A 17 7.54 38.26 1.35
CA LEU A 17 7.04 38.06 -0.01
C LEU A 17 5.69 37.35 0.03
N SER A 18 4.75 37.83 -0.76
CA SER A 18 3.44 37.22 -0.92
C SER A 18 3.22 36.91 -2.39
N TYR A 19 2.88 35.67 -2.71
CA TYR A 19 2.62 35.19 -4.05
C TYR A 19 1.45 34.22 -4.06
N TYR A 20 0.86 34.03 -5.22
CA TYR A 20 -0.25 33.10 -5.41
C TYR A 20 0.25 31.92 -6.22
N ASP A 21 -0.17 30.72 -5.84
CA ASP A 21 0.04 29.50 -6.65
C ASP A 21 -0.98 29.43 -7.80
N ASN A 22 -0.83 28.41 -8.65
CA ASN A 22 -1.71 28.17 -9.79
C ASN A 22 -3.18 27.90 -9.40
N ARG A 23 -3.46 27.62 -8.13
CA ARG A 23 -4.81 27.45 -7.56
C ARG A 23 -5.35 28.71 -6.89
N ASN A 24 -4.72 29.86 -7.15
CA ASN A 24 -5.07 31.15 -6.55
C ASN A 24 -5.02 31.16 -5.01
N LYS A 25 -4.19 30.28 -4.41
CA LYS A 25 -3.95 30.25 -2.97
C LYS A 25 -2.75 31.13 -2.65
N ARG A 26 -2.91 32.01 -1.66
CA ARG A 26 -1.87 32.92 -1.21
C ARG A 26 -0.83 32.20 -0.34
N HIS A 27 0.44 32.38 -0.68
CA HIS A 27 1.60 31.93 0.10
C HIS A 27 2.41 33.14 0.58
N VAL A 28 3.07 32.96 1.72
CA VAL A 28 3.93 34.01 2.32
C VAL A 28 5.28 33.40 2.65
N LYS A 29 6.37 34.06 2.20
CA LYS A 29 7.74 33.67 2.49
C LYS A 29 8.45 34.80 3.22
N TYR A 30 9.10 34.48 4.33
CA TYR A 30 9.90 35.40 5.11
C TYR A 30 11.39 35.21 4.77
N VAL A 31 12.06 36.31 4.38
CA VAL A 31 13.51 36.30 4.10
C VAL A 31 14.18 37.29 5.03
N SER A 32 15.12 36.84 5.84
CA SER A 32 15.90 37.71 6.71
C SER A 32 16.87 38.56 5.87
N THR A 33 16.91 39.86 6.10
CA THR A 33 17.91 40.74 5.49
C THR A 33 19.22 40.81 6.28
N GLY A 34 19.23 40.35 7.55
CA GLY A 34 20.36 40.49 8.46
C GLY A 34 20.59 41.93 8.91
N LEU A 35 19.77 42.90 8.48
CA LEU A 35 19.96 44.34 8.79
C LEU A 35 19.21 44.72 10.07
N PRO A 36 19.88 45.29 11.08
CA PRO A 36 19.25 45.88 12.27
C PRO A 36 18.32 47.03 11.87
N GLU A 37 17.23 47.23 12.62
CA GLU A 37 16.21 48.25 12.35
C GLU A 37 16.76 49.67 12.34
N ARG A 38 17.63 49.96 13.31
CA ARG A 38 18.18 51.32 13.45
C ARG A 38 19.15 51.69 12.33
N GLY A 39 18.85 52.77 11.60
CA GLY A 39 19.71 53.35 10.57
C GLY A 39 19.75 52.62 9.22
N ASN A 40 19.10 51.48 9.07
CA ASN A 40 19.25 50.64 7.87
C ASN A 40 17.98 50.62 6.97
N LYS A 41 17.00 51.49 7.15
CA LYS A 41 15.75 51.50 6.39
C LYS A 41 15.96 51.56 4.86
N ARG A 42 16.89 52.43 4.38
CA ARG A 42 17.17 52.57 2.94
C ARG A 42 17.84 51.29 2.39
N LYS A 43 18.77 50.70 3.12
CA LYS A 43 19.41 49.42 2.72
C LYS A 43 18.40 48.28 2.67
N ALA A 44 17.50 48.22 3.67
CA ALA A 44 16.43 47.19 3.70
C ALA A 44 15.43 47.36 2.54
N GLN A 45 15.15 48.59 2.11
CA GLN A 45 14.32 48.83 0.90
C GLN A 45 15.03 48.38 -0.37
N SER A 46 16.31 48.61 -0.52
CA SER A 46 17.06 48.10 -1.67
C SER A 46 17.10 46.58 -1.68
N GLU A 47 17.28 45.95 -0.53
CA GLU A 47 17.21 44.48 -0.38
C GLU A 47 15.81 43.92 -0.69
N LEU A 48 14.76 44.61 -0.28
CA LEU A 48 13.38 44.22 -0.66
C LEU A 48 13.20 44.18 -2.18
N ILE A 49 13.68 45.22 -2.89
CA ILE A 49 13.57 45.27 -4.36
C ILE A 49 14.39 44.15 -4.99
N ARG A 50 15.62 43.94 -4.52
CA ARG A 50 16.50 42.87 -5.03
C ARG A 50 15.87 41.50 -4.82
N ILE A 51 15.52 41.17 -3.58
CA ILE A 51 14.96 39.86 -3.20
C ILE A 51 13.62 39.62 -3.93
N ARG A 52 12.77 40.67 -4.10
CA ARG A 52 11.51 40.51 -4.84
C ARG A 52 11.74 40.26 -6.33
N ASN A 53 12.73 40.89 -6.96
CA ASN A 53 13.04 40.73 -8.38
C ASN A 53 13.76 39.41 -8.67
N GLU A 54 14.57 38.92 -7.74
CA GLU A 54 15.28 37.64 -7.84
C GLU A 54 14.41 36.45 -7.39
N PHE A 55 13.27 36.71 -6.73
CA PHE A 55 12.41 35.66 -6.22
C PHE A 55 11.55 35.08 -7.34
N GLU A 56 11.89 33.90 -7.74
CA GLU A 56 11.00 33.03 -8.52
C GLU A 56 10.17 32.21 -7.56
N PRO A 57 8.80 32.31 -7.61
CA PRO A 57 7.95 31.39 -6.90
C PRO A 57 8.37 29.96 -7.23
N PRO A 58 8.39 29.05 -6.25
CA PRO A 58 8.66 27.65 -6.56
C PRO A 58 7.76 27.23 -7.69
N GLN A 59 8.34 26.89 -8.84
CA GLN A 59 7.60 26.24 -9.89
C GLN A 59 7.15 24.91 -9.29
N GLU A 60 5.83 24.79 -9.09
CA GLU A 60 5.31 23.47 -8.73
C GLU A 60 5.76 22.51 -9.82
N VAL A 61 6.52 21.49 -9.43
CA VAL A 61 6.92 20.34 -10.25
C VAL A 61 5.67 19.58 -10.75
N GLY A 62 4.53 20.25 -10.80
CA GLY A 62 3.18 19.76 -10.99
C GLY A 62 2.58 19.91 -12.39
N GLU A 63 3.19 20.63 -13.32
CA GLU A 63 2.55 20.74 -14.63
C GLU A 63 2.61 19.43 -15.44
N LEU A 64 3.64 18.61 -15.26
CA LEU A 64 3.71 17.28 -15.86
C LEU A 64 2.87 16.22 -15.14
N ALA A 65 2.54 16.44 -13.86
CA ALA A 65 1.74 15.51 -13.07
C ALA A 65 0.24 15.85 -13.04
N SER A 66 -0.16 17.07 -13.42
CA SER A 66 -1.56 17.52 -13.38
C SER A 66 -2.46 16.75 -14.34
N ASP A 67 -1.94 16.30 -15.46
CA ASP A 67 -2.69 15.57 -16.50
C ASP A 67 -2.44 14.07 -16.48
N MET A 68 -1.62 13.55 -15.57
CA MET A 68 -1.37 12.11 -15.50
C MET A 68 -2.66 11.36 -15.16
N PRO A 69 -3.12 10.43 -16.01
CA PRO A 69 -4.24 9.56 -15.68
C PRO A 69 -3.96 8.78 -14.39
N PHE A 70 -4.94 8.71 -13.48
CA PHE A 70 -4.79 7.94 -12.26
C PHE A 70 -4.50 6.46 -12.52
N ALA A 71 -5.04 5.92 -13.62
CA ALA A 71 -4.75 4.57 -14.10
C ALA A 71 -3.26 4.35 -14.39
N ASP A 72 -2.61 5.30 -15.07
CA ASP A 72 -1.18 5.23 -15.39
C ASP A 72 -0.31 5.41 -14.14
N TYR A 73 -0.71 6.30 -13.25
CA TYR A 73 -0.07 6.43 -11.94
C TYR A 73 -0.06 5.10 -11.14
N LEU A 74 -1.18 4.37 -11.14
CA LEU A 74 -1.26 3.08 -10.45
C LEU A 74 -0.26 2.06 -11.00
N LEU A 75 -0.04 2.04 -12.32
CA LEU A 75 0.96 1.16 -12.94
C LEU A 75 2.38 1.57 -12.56
N GLN A 76 2.70 2.87 -12.59
CA GLN A 76 3.99 3.38 -12.13
C GLN A 76 4.24 3.08 -10.64
N TRP A 77 3.20 3.24 -9.82
CA TRP A 77 3.29 2.90 -8.39
C TRP A 77 3.55 1.41 -8.15
N LEU A 78 3.03 0.51 -8.99
CA LEU A 78 3.36 -0.92 -8.93
C LEU A 78 4.85 -1.17 -9.07
N ASP A 79 5.54 -0.51 -10.00
CA ASP A 79 6.99 -0.66 -10.18
C ASP A 79 7.76 -0.19 -8.94
N ILE A 80 7.30 0.89 -8.32
CA ILE A 80 7.89 1.42 -7.10
C ILE A 80 7.69 0.49 -5.90
N VAL A 81 6.49 -0.06 -5.74
CA VAL A 81 6.16 -0.90 -4.58
C VAL A 81 6.74 -2.30 -4.68
N LYS A 82 7.04 -2.77 -5.89
CA LYS A 82 7.62 -4.10 -6.17
C LYS A 82 8.85 -4.42 -5.31
N VAL A 83 9.74 -3.46 -5.15
CA VAL A 83 10.99 -3.63 -4.37
C VAL A 83 10.80 -3.43 -2.86
N ARG A 84 9.60 -3.02 -2.42
CA ARG A 84 9.32 -2.67 -1.01
C ARG A 84 8.47 -3.68 -0.28
N VAL A 85 7.81 -4.56 -0.99
CA VAL A 85 6.89 -5.55 -0.41
C VAL A 85 7.29 -6.97 -0.78
N LYS A 86 6.79 -7.94 -0.02
CA LYS A 86 7.01 -9.37 -0.34
C LYS A 86 6.37 -9.71 -1.69
N ALA A 87 6.96 -10.65 -2.42
CA ALA A 87 6.46 -11.12 -3.72
C ALA A 87 4.97 -11.51 -3.70
N THR A 88 4.51 -12.16 -2.62
CA THR A 88 3.09 -12.52 -2.43
C THR A 88 2.17 -11.29 -2.33
N THR A 89 2.62 -10.24 -1.64
CA THR A 89 1.87 -8.98 -1.52
C THR A 89 1.85 -8.25 -2.85
N PHE A 90 2.99 -8.19 -3.53
CA PHE A 90 3.10 -7.56 -4.86
C PHE A 90 2.17 -8.24 -5.86
N SER A 91 2.19 -9.57 -5.96
CA SER A 91 1.30 -10.34 -6.84
C SER A 91 -0.18 -10.03 -6.58
N SER A 92 -0.57 -9.88 -5.31
CA SER A 92 -1.94 -9.50 -4.94
C SER A 92 -2.27 -8.06 -5.38
N TYR A 93 -1.36 -7.12 -5.20
CA TYR A 93 -1.55 -5.74 -5.65
C TYR A 93 -1.65 -5.65 -7.17
N GLU A 94 -0.73 -6.31 -7.87
CA GLU A 94 -0.70 -6.37 -9.33
C GLU A 94 -1.99 -6.94 -9.89
N ALA A 95 -2.46 -8.06 -9.34
CA ALA A 95 -3.71 -8.68 -9.76
C ALA A 95 -4.90 -7.73 -9.57
N MET A 96 -5.05 -7.11 -8.39
CA MET A 96 -6.15 -6.17 -8.12
C MET A 96 -6.11 -4.94 -9.01
N ILE A 97 -4.92 -4.37 -9.21
CA ILE A 97 -4.75 -3.18 -10.04
C ILE A 97 -5.05 -3.52 -11.50
N LYS A 98 -4.33 -4.47 -12.10
CA LYS A 98 -4.42 -4.78 -13.53
C LYS A 98 -5.77 -5.37 -13.94
N SER A 99 -6.41 -6.19 -13.07
CA SER A 99 -7.68 -6.82 -13.42
C SER A 99 -8.91 -5.98 -13.12
N THR A 100 -8.82 -5.02 -12.20
CA THR A 100 -10.05 -4.39 -11.66
C THR A 100 -9.95 -2.88 -11.51
N ILE A 101 -8.90 -2.37 -10.85
CA ILE A 101 -8.85 -0.95 -10.48
C ILE A 101 -8.46 -0.11 -11.68
N GLU A 102 -7.33 -0.42 -12.31
CA GLU A 102 -6.79 0.30 -13.45
C GLU A 102 -7.78 0.36 -14.62
N PRO A 103 -8.40 -0.76 -15.10
CA PRO A 103 -9.33 -0.70 -16.22
C PRO A 103 -10.56 0.16 -15.93
N TYR A 104 -11.03 0.19 -14.67
CA TYR A 104 -12.14 1.04 -14.27
C TYR A 104 -11.79 2.52 -14.38
N PHE A 105 -10.68 2.92 -13.76
CA PHE A 105 -10.27 4.33 -13.74
C PHE A 105 -9.80 4.82 -15.10
N ARG A 106 -9.20 3.95 -15.92
CA ARG A 106 -8.86 4.25 -17.31
C ARG A 106 -10.10 4.58 -18.14
N LYS A 107 -11.14 3.77 -18.03
CA LYS A 107 -12.43 4.01 -18.72
C LYS A 107 -13.07 5.34 -18.29
N LYS A 108 -12.89 5.75 -17.03
CA LYS A 108 -13.46 7.01 -16.51
C LYS A 108 -12.61 8.23 -16.84
N GLY A 109 -11.33 8.08 -17.15
CA GLY A 109 -10.43 9.15 -17.57
C GLY A 109 -10.05 10.14 -16.45
N TYR A 110 -10.17 9.76 -15.17
CA TYR A 110 -9.78 10.64 -14.07
C TYR A 110 -8.27 10.80 -13.99
N THR A 111 -7.81 12.05 -13.86
CA THR A 111 -6.41 12.36 -13.58
C THR A 111 -6.08 12.16 -12.11
N LEU A 112 -4.80 11.99 -11.78
CA LEU A 112 -4.34 11.81 -10.39
C LEU A 112 -4.74 13.00 -9.50
N GLN A 113 -4.57 14.23 -9.97
CA GLN A 113 -4.91 15.42 -9.21
C GLN A 113 -6.41 15.74 -9.23
N GLY A 114 -7.11 15.39 -10.32
CA GLY A 114 -8.56 15.53 -10.44
C GLY A 114 -9.36 14.44 -9.74
N LEU A 115 -8.68 13.46 -9.11
CA LEU A 115 -9.36 12.38 -8.40
C LEU A 115 -9.99 12.90 -7.11
N GLU A 116 -11.28 12.65 -6.95
CA GLU A 116 -12.05 13.05 -5.77
C GLU A 116 -12.59 11.80 -5.02
N ALA A 117 -12.94 12.00 -3.73
CA ALA A 117 -13.52 10.94 -2.90
C ALA A 117 -14.78 10.32 -3.54
N ARG A 118 -15.65 11.13 -4.18
CA ARG A 118 -16.87 10.67 -4.87
C ARG A 118 -16.55 9.68 -6.00
N HIS A 119 -15.45 9.85 -6.72
CA HIS A 119 -15.05 8.94 -7.81
C HIS A 119 -14.66 7.55 -7.28
N ILE A 120 -13.96 7.52 -6.14
CA ILE A 120 -13.62 6.28 -5.45
C ILE A 120 -14.87 5.64 -4.83
N GLN A 121 -15.77 6.44 -4.24
CA GLN A 121 -17.02 5.95 -3.68
C GLN A 121 -17.92 5.32 -4.76
N GLN A 122 -17.99 5.93 -5.95
CA GLN A 122 -18.68 5.37 -7.10
C GLN A 122 -18.09 4.02 -7.54
N PHE A 123 -16.75 3.93 -7.60
CA PHE A 123 -16.07 2.67 -7.87
C PHE A 123 -16.48 1.57 -6.89
N TYR A 124 -16.54 1.86 -5.57
CA TYR A 124 -16.96 0.88 -4.59
C TYR A 124 -18.42 0.45 -4.79
N SER A 125 -19.31 1.40 -5.02
CA SER A 125 -20.73 1.14 -5.25
C SER A 125 -20.97 0.25 -6.48
N GLU A 126 -20.23 0.50 -7.56
CA GLU A 126 -20.30 -0.34 -8.77
C GLU A 126 -19.74 -1.74 -8.51
N LYS A 127 -18.61 -1.85 -7.79
CA LYS A 127 -17.96 -3.15 -7.51
C LYS A 127 -18.75 -4.01 -6.52
N LEU A 128 -19.41 -3.42 -5.54
CA LEU A 128 -20.25 -4.14 -4.58
C LEU A 128 -21.41 -4.90 -5.23
N ARG A 129 -21.77 -4.56 -6.47
CA ARG A 129 -22.78 -5.33 -7.24
C ARG A 129 -22.27 -6.67 -7.73
N THR A 130 -20.94 -6.84 -7.83
CA THR A 130 -20.32 -8.02 -8.46
C THR A 130 -19.34 -8.77 -7.56
N VAL A 131 -18.85 -8.14 -6.50
CA VAL A 131 -17.87 -8.75 -5.57
C VAL A 131 -18.31 -8.57 -4.12
N LYS A 132 -17.78 -9.44 -3.24
CA LYS A 132 -18.02 -9.36 -1.79
C LYS A 132 -17.41 -8.10 -1.18
N PRO A 133 -18.01 -7.53 -0.10
CA PRO A 133 -17.49 -6.34 0.59
C PRO A 133 -16.00 -6.43 0.97
N ASN A 134 -15.52 -7.60 1.39
CA ASN A 134 -14.12 -7.80 1.72
C ASN A 134 -13.19 -7.54 0.53
N SER A 135 -13.59 -7.85 -0.71
CA SER A 135 -12.80 -7.54 -1.90
C SER A 135 -12.67 -6.02 -2.10
N VAL A 136 -13.77 -5.28 -1.90
CA VAL A 136 -13.74 -3.80 -1.99
C VAL A 136 -12.87 -3.19 -0.90
N ILE A 137 -12.84 -3.77 0.31
CA ILE A 137 -11.92 -3.35 1.39
C ILE A 137 -10.46 -3.53 0.94
N HIS A 138 -10.13 -4.62 0.23
CA HIS A 138 -8.78 -4.81 -0.31
C HIS A 138 -8.46 -3.81 -1.42
N TYR A 139 -9.40 -3.50 -2.32
CA TYR A 139 -9.22 -2.45 -3.32
C TYR A 139 -8.98 -1.08 -2.68
N HIS A 140 -9.76 -0.75 -1.63
CA HIS A 140 -9.51 0.47 -0.85
C HIS A 140 -8.09 0.51 -0.29
N ALA A 141 -7.61 -0.59 0.31
CA ALA A 141 -6.27 -0.64 0.89
C ALA A 141 -5.18 -0.35 -0.16
N VAL A 142 -5.31 -0.89 -1.37
CA VAL A 142 -4.37 -0.65 -2.47
C VAL A 142 -4.44 0.81 -2.94
N ILE A 143 -5.63 1.34 -3.21
CA ILE A 143 -5.82 2.74 -3.64
C ILE A 143 -5.29 3.71 -2.58
N HIS A 144 -5.61 3.46 -1.31
CA HIS A 144 -5.14 4.28 -0.20
C HIS A 144 -3.61 4.28 -0.09
N GLN A 145 -2.95 3.13 -0.25
CA GLN A 145 -1.49 3.02 -0.23
C GLN A 145 -0.84 3.76 -1.41
N ALA A 146 -1.38 3.63 -2.60
CA ALA A 146 -0.90 4.34 -3.78
C ALA A 146 -1.03 5.88 -3.59
N LEU A 147 -2.19 6.37 -3.16
CA LEU A 147 -2.40 7.79 -2.90
C LEU A 147 -1.60 8.32 -1.70
N LYS A 148 -1.35 7.50 -0.68
CA LYS A 148 -0.43 7.84 0.42
C LYS A 148 0.99 8.07 -0.10
N TYR A 149 1.43 7.26 -1.06
CA TYR A 149 2.72 7.45 -1.70
C TYR A 149 2.74 8.71 -2.58
N ALA A 150 1.69 8.95 -3.37
CA ALA A 150 1.54 10.19 -4.16
C ALA A 150 1.62 11.44 -3.28
N MET A 151 0.97 11.42 -2.12
CA MET A 151 1.03 12.52 -1.16
C MET A 151 2.45 12.69 -0.56
N LYS A 152 3.15 11.60 -0.30
CA LYS A 152 4.52 11.64 0.23
C LYS A 152 5.53 12.19 -0.79
N THR A 153 5.25 12.06 -2.08
CA THR A 153 6.08 12.54 -3.19
C THR A 153 5.55 13.82 -3.81
N ASP A 154 4.67 14.55 -3.11
CA ASP A 154 4.10 15.84 -3.49
C ASP A 154 3.35 15.85 -4.84
N LEU A 155 2.99 14.68 -5.37
CA LEU A 155 2.16 14.55 -6.58
C LEU A 155 0.70 14.95 -6.32
N VAL A 156 0.22 14.80 -5.09
CA VAL A 156 -1.10 15.27 -4.62
C VAL A 156 -0.98 15.90 -3.24
N THR A 157 -1.83 16.85 -2.93
CA THR A 157 -1.83 17.55 -1.63
C THR A 157 -2.53 16.77 -0.52
N GLN A 158 -3.41 15.83 -0.87
CA GLN A 158 -4.18 15.03 0.09
C GLN A 158 -4.47 13.64 -0.46
N ASN A 159 -4.64 12.69 0.46
CA ASN A 159 -5.11 11.35 0.11
C ASN A 159 -6.65 11.32 0.18
N VAL A 160 -7.30 11.45 -0.97
CA VAL A 160 -8.77 11.48 -1.06
C VAL A 160 -9.44 10.16 -0.64
N ALA A 161 -8.71 9.03 -0.65
CA ALA A 161 -9.24 7.76 -0.16
C ALA A 161 -9.48 7.76 1.37
N MET A 162 -8.92 8.71 2.11
CA MET A 162 -9.20 8.85 3.55
C MET A 162 -10.62 9.37 3.82
N LYS A 163 -11.26 10.01 2.85
CA LYS A 163 -12.61 10.59 2.95
C LYS A 163 -13.71 9.66 2.43
N VAL A 164 -13.36 8.42 2.10
CA VAL A 164 -14.29 7.46 1.47
C VAL A 164 -14.78 6.46 2.51
N ASP A 165 -16.08 6.18 2.50
CA ASP A 165 -16.69 5.18 3.36
C ASP A 165 -16.39 3.77 2.84
N ARG A 166 -15.73 2.98 3.69
CA ARG A 166 -15.46 1.58 3.40
C ARG A 166 -16.70 0.74 3.70
N PRO A 167 -16.99 -0.29 2.89
CA PRO A 167 -18.04 -1.23 3.23
C PRO A 167 -17.72 -1.95 4.55
N LYS A 168 -18.76 -2.32 5.29
CA LYS A 168 -18.61 -3.15 6.50
C LYS A 168 -18.05 -4.52 6.09
N LYS A 169 -17.14 -5.03 6.90
CA LYS A 169 -16.61 -6.38 6.73
C LYS A 169 -17.75 -7.39 6.96
N ASN A 170 -17.85 -8.39 6.07
CA ASN A 170 -18.73 -9.50 6.34
C ASN A 170 -18.14 -10.35 7.46
N ASP A 171 -18.93 -10.64 8.47
CA ASP A 171 -18.58 -11.60 9.50
C ASP A 171 -18.57 -13.00 8.89
N TYR A 172 -17.39 -13.60 8.89
CA TYR A 172 -17.21 -14.99 8.49
C TYR A 172 -17.35 -15.87 9.72
N GLN A 173 -18.32 -16.74 9.70
CA GLN A 173 -18.43 -17.82 10.70
C GLN A 173 -17.70 -19.04 10.10
N PRO A 174 -16.59 -19.47 10.70
CA PRO A 174 -15.90 -20.66 10.23
C PRO A 174 -16.78 -21.90 10.55
N VAL A 175 -16.86 -22.81 9.60
CA VAL A 175 -17.42 -24.14 9.82
C VAL A 175 -16.27 -25.06 10.20
N PHE A 176 -16.40 -25.74 11.30
CA PHE A 176 -15.43 -26.73 11.79
C PHE A 176 -16.03 -28.11 11.59
N LEU A 177 -15.20 -29.05 11.14
CA LEU A 177 -15.60 -30.45 11.11
C LEU A 177 -15.64 -30.99 12.55
N ASP A 178 -16.65 -31.74 12.88
CA ASP A 178 -16.68 -32.52 14.11
C ASP A 178 -15.81 -33.80 14.00
N ALA A 179 -15.76 -34.61 15.05
CA ALA A 179 -14.93 -35.81 15.07
C ALA A 179 -15.37 -36.87 14.04
N GLU A 180 -16.68 -37.01 13.83
CA GLU A 180 -17.25 -37.99 12.89
C GLU A 180 -17.00 -37.55 11.46
N GLU A 181 -17.24 -36.27 11.15
CA GLU A 181 -16.94 -35.67 9.85
C GLU A 181 -15.45 -35.73 9.50
N LEU A 182 -14.58 -35.50 10.51
CA LEU A 182 -13.14 -35.59 10.30
C LEU A 182 -12.69 -37.03 10.04
N GLN A 183 -13.26 -38.02 10.74
CA GLN A 183 -12.98 -39.43 10.49
C GLN A 183 -13.44 -39.83 9.10
N HIS A 184 -14.63 -39.44 8.69
CA HIS A 184 -15.15 -39.67 7.35
C HIS A 184 -14.23 -39.06 6.28
N LEU A 185 -13.73 -37.82 6.51
CA LEU A 185 -12.76 -37.21 5.61
C LEU A 185 -11.50 -38.08 5.46
N PHE A 186 -10.96 -38.62 6.55
CA PHE A 186 -9.79 -39.51 6.50
C PHE A 186 -10.06 -40.78 5.70
N GLU A 187 -11.23 -41.38 5.84
CA GLU A 187 -11.62 -42.54 5.03
C GLU A 187 -11.69 -42.20 3.51
N VAL A 188 -12.29 -41.05 3.19
CA VAL A 188 -12.43 -40.60 1.79
C VAL A 188 -11.07 -40.35 1.13
N VAL A 189 -10.09 -39.80 1.85
CA VAL A 189 -8.77 -39.50 1.28
C VAL A 189 -7.81 -40.66 1.32
N LYS A 190 -8.13 -41.74 2.00
CA LYS A 190 -7.29 -42.92 2.18
C LYS A 190 -6.86 -43.51 0.85
N GLY A 191 -5.59 -43.83 0.70
CA GLY A 191 -5.00 -44.34 -0.54
C GLY A 191 -4.87 -43.33 -1.68
N THR A 192 -5.28 -42.07 -1.46
CA THR A 192 -5.09 -41.01 -2.42
C THR A 192 -3.82 -40.20 -2.14
N ARG A 193 -3.35 -39.42 -3.11
CA ARG A 193 -2.24 -38.46 -2.90
C ARG A 193 -2.54 -37.34 -1.89
N LEU A 194 -3.78 -37.20 -1.45
CA LEU A 194 -4.20 -36.20 -0.48
C LEU A 194 -4.19 -36.74 0.96
N GLU A 195 -4.05 -38.06 1.18
CA GLU A 195 -4.09 -38.67 2.49
C GLU A 195 -3.09 -38.02 3.46
N LEU A 196 -1.79 -38.09 3.16
CA LEU A 196 -0.77 -37.51 4.02
C LEU A 196 -0.90 -35.99 4.20
N PRO A 197 -1.13 -35.17 3.16
CA PRO A 197 -1.38 -33.75 3.33
C PRO A 197 -2.56 -33.43 4.25
N VAL A 198 -3.66 -34.15 4.16
CA VAL A 198 -4.86 -33.93 4.99
C VAL A 198 -4.60 -34.35 6.43
N LEU A 199 -4.01 -35.53 6.65
CA LEU A 199 -3.64 -36.00 7.99
C LEU A 199 -2.70 -35.01 8.70
N VAL A 200 -1.62 -34.59 8.04
CA VAL A 200 -0.66 -33.62 8.59
C VAL A 200 -1.33 -32.28 8.89
N ALA A 201 -2.21 -31.81 8.00
CA ALA A 201 -2.94 -30.58 8.23
C ALA A 201 -3.87 -30.66 9.46
N ALA A 202 -4.59 -31.76 9.61
CA ALA A 202 -5.54 -31.99 10.69
C ALA A 202 -4.84 -32.15 12.05
N PHE A 203 -3.82 -33.02 12.13
CA PHE A 203 -3.13 -33.30 13.40
C PHE A 203 -2.28 -32.14 13.90
N TYR A 204 -1.64 -31.38 13.01
CA TYR A 204 -0.73 -30.29 13.41
C TYR A 204 -1.31 -28.89 13.23
N GLY A 205 -2.52 -28.75 12.72
CA GLY A 205 -3.14 -27.44 12.45
C GLY A 205 -2.32 -26.62 11.43
N LEU A 206 -1.72 -27.27 10.45
CA LEU A 206 -0.86 -26.58 9.49
C LEU A 206 -1.66 -25.78 8.46
N ARG A 207 -1.13 -24.60 8.12
CA ARG A 207 -1.67 -23.83 7.00
C ARG A 207 -1.34 -24.53 5.68
N ARG A 208 -2.19 -24.38 4.65
CA ARG A 208 -1.98 -24.97 3.33
C ARG A 208 -0.54 -24.78 2.81
N GLY A 209 0.03 -23.56 2.94
CA GLY A 209 1.38 -23.30 2.48
C GLY A 209 2.47 -24.03 3.29
N GLU A 210 2.22 -24.30 4.57
CA GLU A 210 3.12 -25.07 5.44
C GLU A 210 3.07 -26.56 5.07
N VAL A 211 1.88 -27.10 4.81
CA VAL A 211 1.70 -28.48 4.33
C VAL A 211 2.43 -28.68 3.01
N CYS A 212 2.19 -27.80 2.03
CA CYS A 212 2.85 -27.89 0.71
C CYS A 212 4.37 -27.65 0.77
N GLY A 213 4.84 -26.98 1.83
CA GLY A 213 6.25 -26.67 2.04
C GLY A 213 6.98 -27.65 2.96
N LEU A 214 6.28 -28.66 3.50
CA LEU A 214 6.89 -29.62 4.41
C LEU A 214 7.92 -30.47 3.68
N ARG A 215 9.08 -30.66 4.31
CA ARG A 215 10.22 -31.40 3.76
C ARG A 215 10.67 -32.46 4.74
N TRP A 216 11.28 -33.53 4.22
CA TRP A 216 11.81 -34.61 5.05
C TRP A 216 12.90 -34.16 6.02
N ASP A 217 13.71 -33.15 5.66
CA ASP A 217 14.73 -32.56 6.54
C ASP A 217 14.17 -31.72 7.70
N ALA A 218 12.85 -31.54 7.73
CA ALA A 218 12.13 -30.90 8.82
C ALA A 218 11.65 -31.91 9.90
N ILE A 219 11.81 -33.19 9.66
CA ILE A 219 11.38 -34.27 10.56
C ILE A 219 12.63 -34.92 11.17
N ASP A 220 12.68 -34.88 12.49
CA ASP A 220 13.71 -35.52 13.30
C ASP A 220 13.08 -36.76 13.97
N PHE A 221 13.36 -37.93 13.42
CA PHE A 221 12.82 -39.20 13.94
C PHE A 221 13.49 -39.64 15.24
N GLU A 222 14.75 -39.23 15.49
CA GLU A 222 15.46 -39.57 16.73
C GLU A 222 14.88 -38.78 17.90
N ARG A 223 14.60 -37.47 17.69
CA ARG A 223 13.99 -36.61 18.70
C ARG A 223 12.47 -36.66 18.70
N GLY A 224 11.87 -37.35 17.74
CA GLY A 224 10.43 -37.41 17.57
C GLY A 224 9.81 -36.03 17.36
N THR A 225 10.37 -35.17 16.50
CA THR A 225 9.90 -33.81 16.28
C THR A 225 9.76 -33.44 14.81
N ILE A 226 8.85 -32.52 14.53
CA ILE A 226 8.63 -31.89 13.23
C ILE A 226 8.79 -30.38 13.35
N THR A 227 9.63 -29.77 12.52
CA THR A 227 9.89 -28.33 12.52
C THR A 227 9.27 -27.65 11.31
N ILE A 228 8.32 -26.76 11.55
CA ILE A 228 7.63 -26.00 10.49
C ILE A 228 8.44 -24.74 10.18
N LYS A 229 9.21 -24.75 9.09
CA LYS A 229 10.10 -23.66 8.70
C LYS A 229 9.95 -23.25 7.22
N HIS A 230 9.39 -24.13 6.38
CA HIS A 230 9.19 -23.87 4.95
C HIS A 230 7.74 -23.61 4.62
N THR A 231 7.51 -22.80 3.60
CA THR A 231 6.17 -22.59 3.03
C THR A 231 6.25 -22.51 1.53
N VAL A 232 5.28 -23.15 0.85
CA VAL A 232 5.12 -23.07 -0.59
C VAL A 232 3.75 -22.44 -0.90
N THR A 233 3.74 -21.43 -1.77
CA THR A 233 2.51 -20.80 -2.24
C THR A 233 2.56 -20.54 -3.73
N SER A 234 1.42 -20.48 -4.38
CA SER A 234 1.32 -20.11 -5.79
C SER A 234 1.19 -18.60 -5.94
N LEU A 235 1.94 -18.03 -6.88
CA LEU A 235 1.86 -16.63 -7.28
C LEU A 235 1.50 -16.52 -8.74
N GLN A 236 0.73 -15.51 -9.10
CA GLN A 236 0.55 -15.09 -10.49
C GLN A 236 1.70 -14.15 -10.86
N VAL A 237 2.49 -14.54 -11.84
CA VAL A 237 3.59 -13.75 -12.39
C VAL A 237 3.42 -13.73 -13.90
N GLU A 238 3.17 -12.56 -14.46
CA GLU A 238 2.96 -12.37 -15.91
C GLU A 238 1.86 -13.28 -16.49
N GLY A 239 0.76 -13.43 -15.76
CA GLY A 239 -0.38 -14.28 -16.15
C GLY A 239 -0.14 -15.79 -15.99
N LYS A 240 1.04 -16.21 -15.51
CA LYS A 240 1.37 -17.63 -15.25
C LYS A 240 1.43 -17.91 -13.75
N THR A 241 0.91 -19.06 -13.35
CA THR A 241 1.03 -19.52 -11.97
C THR A 241 2.44 -20.08 -11.75
N LYS A 242 3.21 -19.47 -10.84
CA LYS A 242 4.51 -19.97 -10.39
C LYS A 242 4.45 -20.39 -8.93
N MET A 243 5.09 -21.52 -8.60
CA MET A 243 5.25 -21.93 -7.21
C MET A 243 6.39 -21.13 -6.58
N TYR A 244 6.09 -20.56 -5.41
CA TYR A 244 7.03 -19.74 -4.65
C TYR A 244 7.32 -20.40 -3.31
N ALA A 245 8.54 -20.90 -3.15
CA ALA A 245 9.03 -21.52 -1.93
C ALA A 245 9.78 -20.50 -1.08
N GLN A 246 9.54 -20.49 0.21
CA GLN A 246 10.24 -19.63 1.17
C GLN A 246 10.67 -20.43 2.39
N ASP A 247 11.92 -20.22 2.81
CA ASP A 247 12.50 -20.80 4.03
C ASP A 247 12.15 -19.98 5.29
N SER A 248 11.26 -19.00 5.16
CA SER A 248 10.80 -18.18 6.27
C SER A 248 9.29 -18.17 6.35
N ALA A 249 8.77 -18.51 7.49
CA ALA A 249 7.39 -18.27 7.84
C ALA A 249 7.07 -16.77 7.81
N LYS A 250 5.80 -16.40 7.66
CA LYS A 250 5.33 -15.00 7.57
C LYS A 250 5.80 -14.12 8.74
N THR A 251 6.00 -14.73 9.91
CA THR A 251 6.51 -14.10 11.15
C THR A 251 7.44 -15.07 11.88
N LYS A 252 8.33 -14.57 12.75
CA LYS A 252 9.17 -15.41 13.62
C LYS A 252 8.35 -16.41 14.46
N SER A 253 7.14 -16.02 14.89
CA SER A 253 6.21 -16.88 15.66
C SER A 253 5.57 -18.01 14.83
N SER A 254 5.74 -18.01 13.50
CA SER A 254 5.23 -19.10 12.64
C SER A 254 6.23 -20.25 12.50
N MET A 255 7.50 -20.04 12.86
CA MET A 255 8.47 -21.12 12.97
C MET A 255 8.25 -21.80 14.31
N ARG A 256 7.96 -23.10 14.27
CA ARG A 256 7.66 -23.89 15.47
C ARG A 256 8.10 -25.33 15.29
N THR A 257 8.52 -25.96 16.37
CA THR A 257 8.79 -27.38 16.47
C THR A 257 7.70 -28.03 17.28
N LEU A 258 7.14 -29.11 16.78
CA LEU A 258 6.04 -29.87 17.37
C LEU A 258 6.49 -31.31 17.57
N PRO A 259 6.00 -32.04 18.57
CA PRO A 259 6.27 -33.47 18.72
C PRO A 259 5.62 -34.26 17.58
N LEU A 260 6.27 -35.35 17.15
CA LEU A 260 5.63 -36.29 16.22
C LEU A 260 4.49 -37.00 16.93
N VAL A 261 3.33 -37.02 16.32
CA VAL A 261 2.17 -37.78 16.79
C VAL A 261 2.36 -39.23 16.41
N GLY A 262 2.39 -40.14 17.38
CA GLY A 262 2.80 -41.55 17.23
C GLY A 262 1.87 -42.46 16.42
N SER A 263 0.87 -41.93 15.75
CA SER A 263 -0.10 -42.69 14.95
C SER A 263 -0.23 -42.18 13.50
N LEU A 264 0.74 -41.42 13.02
CA LEU A 264 0.83 -41.19 11.57
C LEU A 264 1.34 -42.44 10.90
N PRO A 265 0.64 -42.99 9.87
CA PRO A 265 1.03 -44.18 9.17
C PRO A 265 2.36 -44.03 8.46
#